data_c0c6e5facd24148c2457e7c4fe2f61da
#
_entry.id   c0c6e5facd24148c2457e7c4fe2f61da
#
_cell.length_a   1.000
_cell.length_b   1.000
_cell.length_c   1.000
_cell.angle_alpha   90.00
_cell.angle_beta   90.00
_cell.angle_gamma   90.00
#
_symmetry.space_group_name_H-M   'P 1'
#
loop_
_entity.id
_entity.type
_entity.pdbx_description
1 polymer ?
#
loop_
_entity_poly.entity_id
_entity_poly.type
_entity_poly.pdbx_seq_one_letter_code
_entity_poly.pdbx_strand_id
1 'polypeptide(L)'
;KRIVIMDPRMSTPGLGLFSWIFSAYGEGQFDFWRILKPNILTMSPGWSAGYSLFTSGEAPLVISYTTSVAAHRLYDQTEKFQPLIFPEGHIVQTEGMGLVRNAPHPENAKRFIDFMLTEEAQAILPETQFMFPAVAGAPLPPSFENIPEPSVILTADAVKMLSDGLLRLKKVKSQSADLSVFR
;
A
#
# COMPACT_ATOMS: atom_id res chain seq x y z
N LYS A 1 6.59 8.68 -18.21
CA LYS A 1 7.11 9.07 -16.88
C LYS A 1 7.55 7.80 -16.15
N ARG A 2 8.68 7.87 -15.42
CA ARG A 2 9.22 6.71 -14.70
C ARG A 2 8.63 6.61 -13.30
N ILE A 3 8.42 5.38 -12.83
CA ILE A 3 7.84 5.08 -11.53
C ILE A 3 8.79 4.18 -10.72
N VAL A 4 8.88 4.43 -9.42
CA VAL A 4 9.47 3.50 -8.46
C VAL A 4 8.36 2.61 -7.91
N ILE A 5 8.58 1.29 -7.98
CA ILE A 5 7.73 0.30 -7.34
C ILE A 5 8.49 -0.40 -6.21
N MET A 6 7.80 -1.16 -5.37
CA MET A 6 8.42 -1.91 -4.28
C MET A 6 8.23 -3.41 -4.49
N ASP A 7 9.18 -4.19 -3.96
CA ASP A 7 9.09 -5.65 -3.96
C ASP A 7 7.87 -6.10 -3.13
N PRO A 8 6.88 -6.77 -3.74
CA PRO A 8 5.65 -7.18 -3.05
C PRO A 8 5.87 -8.22 -1.95
N ARG A 9 7.05 -8.85 -1.91
CA ARG A 9 7.42 -9.83 -0.89
C ARG A 9 7.90 -9.17 0.41
N MET A 10 8.33 -7.90 0.31
CA MET A 10 8.99 -7.17 1.40
C MET A 10 8.26 -5.88 1.77
N SER A 11 7.27 -5.47 1.00
CA SER A 11 6.63 -4.16 1.15
C SER A 11 5.12 -4.24 0.95
N THR A 12 4.36 -3.73 1.92
CA THR A 12 2.90 -3.65 1.82
C THR A 12 2.44 -2.77 0.65
N PRO A 13 3.01 -1.57 0.38
CA PRO A 13 2.69 -0.84 -0.83
C PRO A 13 3.02 -1.59 -2.12
N GLY A 14 4.09 -2.38 -2.14
CA GLY A 14 4.41 -3.27 -3.25
C GLY A 14 3.32 -4.32 -3.47
N LEU A 15 2.91 -5.01 -2.41
CA LEU A 15 1.79 -5.96 -2.47
C LEU A 15 0.49 -5.26 -2.88
N GLY A 16 0.25 -4.06 -2.37
CA GLY A 16 -0.90 -3.21 -2.72
C GLY A 16 -0.98 -2.93 -4.22
N LEU A 17 0.14 -2.59 -4.87
CA LEU A 17 0.18 -2.39 -6.33
C LEU A 17 -0.23 -3.66 -7.09
N PHE A 18 0.31 -4.82 -6.72
CA PHE A 18 -0.05 -6.09 -7.37
C PHE A 18 -1.53 -6.41 -7.17
N SER A 19 -2.04 -6.24 -5.95
CA SER A 19 -3.45 -6.44 -5.62
C SER A 19 -4.35 -5.48 -6.40
N TRP A 20 -3.95 -4.22 -6.53
CA TRP A 20 -4.69 -3.22 -7.30
C TRP A 20 -4.76 -3.60 -8.78
N ILE A 21 -3.62 -3.92 -9.42
CA ILE A 21 -3.59 -4.31 -10.83
C ILE A 21 -4.43 -5.56 -11.06
N PHE A 22 -4.35 -6.56 -10.16
CA PHE A 22 -5.17 -7.76 -10.25
C PHE A 22 -6.67 -7.45 -10.15
N SER A 23 -7.06 -6.62 -9.17
CA SER A 23 -8.47 -6.30 -8.94
C SER A 23 -9.07 -5.40 -10.03
N ALA A 24 -8.28 -4.45 -10.55
CA ALA A 24 -8.73 -3.51 -11.58
C ALA A 24 -8.79 -4.14 -12.98
N TYR A 25 -7.84 -5.02 -13.32
CA TYR A 25 -7.66 -5.50 -14.69
C TYR A 25 -7.90 -7.01 -14.87
N GLY A 26 -8.00 -7.79 -13.79
CA GLY A 26 -8.27 -9.23 -13.84
C GLY A 26 -7.35 -9.97 -14.83
N GLU A 27 -7.94 -10.57 -15.86
CA GLU A 27 -7.20 -11.28 -16.94
C GLU A 27 -6.26 -10.36 -17.73
N GLY A 28 -6.59 -9.07 -17.87
CA GLY A 28 -5.77 -8.06 -18.55
C GLY A 28 -4.54 -7.60 -17.77
N GLN A 29 -4.33 -8.07 -16.54
CA GLN A 29 -3.21 -7.67 -15.68
C GLN A 29 -1.83 -7.83 -16.36
N PHE A 30 -1.64 -8.89 -17.16
CA PHE A 30 -0.36 -9.14 -17.82
C PHE A 30 -0.05 -8.13 -18.94
N ASP A 31 -1.09 -7.63 -19.64
CA ASP A 31 -0.94 -6.57 -20.62
C ASP A 31 -0.60 -5.25 -19.94
N PHE A 32 -1.23 -4.97 -18.79
CA PHE A 32 -0.89 -3.82 -17.97
C PHE A 32 0.59 -3.86 -17.52
N TRP A 33 1.06 -4.99 -17.00
CA TRP A 33 2.46 -5.17 -16.60
C TRP A 33 3.42 -4.98 -17.77
N ARG A 34 3.07 -5.48 -18.97
CA ARG A 34 3.89 -5.29 -20.17
C ARG A 34 4.04 -3.82 -20.56
N ILE A 35 2.96 -3.04 -20.42
CA ILE A 35 2.95 -1.60 -20.68
C ILE A 35 3.70 -0.84 -19.58
N LEU A 36 3.55 -1.25 -18.32
CA LEU A 36 4.19 -0.59 -17.19
C LEU A 36 5.70 -0.83 -17.13
N LYS A 37 6.16 -2.03 -17.47
CA LYS A 37 7.56 -2.47 -17.34
C LYS A 37 8.60 -1.47 -17.88
N PRO A 38 8.50 -0.90 -19.10
CA PRO A 38 9.46 0.07 -19.62
C PRO A 38 9.44 1.41 -18.87
N ASN A 39 8.42 1.67 -18.06
CA ASN A 39 8.27 2.86 -17.25
C ASN A 39 8.73 2.67 -15.80
N ILE A 40 9.08 1.47 -15.39
CA ILE A 40 9.63 1.21 -14.06
C ILE A 40 11.10 1.67 -14.02
N LEU A 41 11.39 2.63 -13.13
CA LEU A 41 12.75 3.07 -12.87
C LEU A 41 13.53 1.99 -12.14
N THR A 42 12.94 1.52 -11.04
CA THR A 42 13.51 0.45 -10.22
C THR A 42 12.42 -0.19 -9.35
N MET A 43 12.73 -1.38 -8.86
CA MET A 43 11.98 -2.05 -7.80
C MET A 43 12.81 -1.98 -6.51
N SER A 44 12.39 -1.15 -5.57
CA SER A 44 13.07 -1.01 -4.28
C SER A 44 12.72 -2.15 -3.32
N PRO A 45 13.59 -2.49 -2.37
CA PRO A 45 13.31 -3.55 -1.40
C PRO A 45 12.20 -3.18 -0.42
N GLY A 46 11.97 -1.89 -0.16
CA GLY A 46 10.96 -1.41 0.78
C GLY A 46 10.49 0.00 0.48
N TRP A 47 9.46 0.44 1.24
CA TRP A 47 8.84 1.73 1.03
C TRP A 47 9.82 2.90 1.23
N SER A 48 10.55 2.95 2.32
CA SER A 48 11.46 4.07 2.64
C SER A 48 12.51 4.31 1.55
N ALA A 49 13.15 3.24 1.05
CA ALA A 49 14.14 3.35 -0.02
C ALA A 49 13.52 3.84 -1.33
N GLY A 50 12.34 3.34 -1.70
CA GLY A 50 11.64 3.78 -2.91
C GLY A 50 11.10 5.20 -2.80
N TYR A 51 10.60 5.58 -1.64
CA TYR A 51 10.07 6.91 -1.39
C TYR A 51 11.16 7.98 -1.42
N SER A 52 12.36 7.66 -0.94
CA SER A 52 13.52 8.56 -1.02
C SER A 52 13.89 8.92 -2.45
N LEU A 53 13.80 7.99 -3.40
CA LEU A 53 14.05 8.27 -4.83
C LEU A 53 13.01 9.23 -5.43
N PHE A 54 11.79 9.21 -4.92
CA PHE A 54 10.75 10.14 -5.31
C PHE A 54 10.98 11.54 -4.72
N THR A 55 11.25 11.63 -3.43
CA THR A 55 11.46 12.92 -2.76
C THR A 55 12.75 13.61 -3.21
N SER A 56 13.79 12.86 -3.59
CA SER A 56 15.02 13.40 -4.20
C SER A 56 14.83 13.87 -5.65
N GLY A 57 13.69 13.54 -6.27
CA GLY A 57 13.37 13.93 -7.65
C GLY A 57 13.92 12.99 -8.73
N GLU A 58 14.49 11.83 -8.36
CA GLU A 58 14.99 10.84 -9.32
C GLU A 58 13.83 10.15 -10.08
N ALA A 59 12.67 10.03 -9.43
CA ALA A 59 11.47 9.51 -10.06
C ALA A 59 10.27 10.45 -9.81
N PRO A 60 9.49 10.80 -10.85
CA PRO A 60 8.30 11.63 -10.69
C PRO A 60 7.10 10.89 -10.09
N LEU A 61 7.15 9.56 -10.00
CA LEU A 61 6.07 8.72 -9.50
C LEU A 61 6.62 7.65 -8.55
N VAL A 62 5.88 7.37 -7.48
CA VAL A 62 6.15 6.30 -6.53
C VAL A 62 4.83 5.67 -6.06
N ILE A 63 4.86 4.40 -5.73
CA ILE A 63 3.74 3.76 -5.05
C ILE A 63 3.77 4.13 -3.57
N SER A 64 2.69 4.71 -3.07
CA SER A 64 2.55 5.11 -1.68
C SER A 64 1.07 5.17 -1.27
N TYR A 65 0.81 5.78 -0.14
CA TYR A 65 -0.54 5.99 0.40
C TYR A 65 -1.06 7.38 0.05
N THR A 66 -2.36 7.55 -0.07
CA THR A 66 -2.97 8.88 -0.25
C THR A 66 -2.62 9.81 0.91
N THR A 67 -2.48 9.26 2.10
CA THR A 67 -2.11 9.98 3.33
C THR A 67 -0.64 10.43 3.39
N SER A 68 0.22 10.00 2.47
CA SER A 68 1.63 10.43 2.45
C SER A 68 1.79 11.94 2.32
N VAL A 69 0.81 12.64 1.74
CA VAL A 69 0.82 14.12 1.65
C VAL A 69 0.72 14.78 3.02
N ALA A 70 0.06 14.14 3.98
CA ALA A 70 -0.03 14.66 5.35
C ALA A 70 1.35 14.76 6.02
N ALA A 71 2.25 13.81 5.76
CA ALA A 71 3.62 13.86 6.26
C ALA A 71 4.39 15.06 5.70
N HIS A 72 4.24 15.34 4.40
CA HIS A 72 4.87 16.50 3.78
C HIS A 72 4.30 17.83 4.28
N ARG A 73 2.99 17.90 4.53
CA ARG A 73 2.37 19.07 5.15
C ARG A 73 2.88 19.32 6.55
N LEU A 74 2.99 18.24 7.34
CA LEU A 74 3.40 18.34 8.73
C LEU A 74 4.90 18.66 8.89
N TYR A 75 5.77 17.95 8.17
CA TYR A 75 7.21 18.03 8.36
C TYR A 75 7.92 18.97 7.40
N ASP A 76 7.51 18.98 6.14
CA ASP A 76 8.19 19.74 5.08
C ASP A 76 7.46 21.05 4.74
N GLN A 77 6.26 21.27 5.30
CA GLN A 77 5.39 22.43 5.04
C GLN A 77 5.19 22.67 3.53
N THR A 78 4.94 21.60 2.77
CA THR A 78 4.83 21.66 1.32
C THR A 78 3.62 20.92 0.78
N GLU A 79 3.02 21.46 -0.28
CA GLU A 79 1.96 20.84 -1.10
C GLU A 79 2.49 20.33 -2.46
N LYS A 80 3.80 20.22 -2.60
CA LYS A 80 4.45 19.80 -3.85
C LYS A 80 4.02 18.42 -4.33
N PHE A 81 3.73 17.50 -3.41
CA PHE A 81 3.39 16.12 -3.70
C PHE A 81 1.88 15.91 -3.64
N GLN A 82 1.35 15.14 -4.59
CA GLN A 82 -0.08 14.91 -4.71
C GLN A 82 -0.38 13.42 -4.92
N PRO A 83 -1.39 12.85 -4.29
CA PRO A 83 -1.85 11.50 -4.60
C PRO A 83 -2.57 11.50 -5.94
N LEU A 84 -2.38 10.44 -6.71
CA LEU A 84 -3.12 10.19 -7.95
C LEU A 84 -4.30 9.26 -7.63
N ILE A 85 -5.51 9.74 -7.94
CA ILE A 85 -6.73 8.95 -7.79
C ILE A 85 -7.20 8.49 -9.16
N PHE A 86 -7.45 7.20 -9.29
CA PHE A 86 -7.82 6.55 -10.55
C PHE A 86 -9.31 6.15 -10.54
N PRO A 87 -10.01 6.29 -11.67
CA PRO A 87 -11.42 5.93 -11.79
C PRO A 87 -11.68 4.41 -11.61
N GLU A 88 -10.66 3.59 -11.86
CA GLU A 88 -10.70 2.14 -11.61
C GLU A 88 -10.87 1.80 -10.11
N GLY A 89 -10.63 2.76 -9.24
CA GLY A 89 -10.68 2.60 -7.79
C GLY A 89 -9.32 2.35 -7.15
N HIS A 90 -9.33 2.18 -5.84
CA HIS A 90 -8.12 1.94 -5.05
C HIS A 90 -8.33 0.84 -4.01
N ILE A 91 -7.23 0.19 -3.63
CA ILE A 91 -7.20 -0.77 -2.52
C ILE A 91 -7.07 0.00 -1.19
N VAL A 92 -7.87 -0.36 -0.21
CA VAL A 92 -7.69 0.09 1.18
C VAL A 92 -6.81 -0.92 1.90
N GLN A 93 -5.79 -0.40 2.58
CA GLN A 93 -5.00 -1.16 3.53
C GLN A 93 -5.53 -0.92 4.93
N THR A 94 -5.87 -2.00 5.63
CA THR A 94 -6.26 -1.97 7.03
C THR A 94 -5.18 -2.65 7.85
N GLU A 95 -4.69 -1.98 8.89
CA GLU A 95 -3.81 -2.57 9.88
C GLU A 95 -4.60 -3.13 11.05
N GLY A 96 -4.14 -4.24 11.60
CA GLY A 96 -4.80 -4.92 12.69
C GLY A 96 -3.82 -5.35 13.77
N MET A 97 -4.32 -5.48 14.99
CA MET A 97 -3.61 -6.09 16.11
C MET A 97 -4.28 -7.40 16.51
N GLY A 98 -3.49 -8.36 16.96
CA GLY A 98 -3.97 -9.63 17.42
C GLY A 98 -3.20 -10.17 18.62
N LEU A 99 -3.89 -10.95 19.45
CA LEU A 99 -3.27 -11.68 20.55
C LEU A 99 -2.53 -12.89 20.01
N VAL A 100 -1.24 -12.98 20.30
CA VAL A 100 -0.42 -14.12 19.92
C VAL A 100 -0.79 -15.33 20.79
N ARG A 101 -0.92 -16.51 20.16
CA ARG A 101 -1.19 -17.77 20.90
C ARG A 101 -0.06 -18.01 21.91
N ASN A 102 -0.43 -18.38 23.14
CA ASN A 102 0.50 -18.60 24.25
C ASN A 102 1.34 -17.36 24.63
N ALA A 103 0.81 -16.16 24.41
CA ALA A 103 1.46 -14.95 24.90
C ALA A 103 1.70 -15.06 26.42
N PRO A 104 2.87 -14.60 26.95
CA PRO A 104 3.18 -14.72 28.37
C PRO A 104 2.28 -13.87 29.26
N HIS A 105 1.70 -12.80 28.73
CA HIS A 105 0.84 -11.87 29.44
C HIS A 105 -0.45 -11.56 28.64
N PRO A 106 -1.35 -12.54 28.43
CA PRO A 106 -2.49 -12.37 27.55
C PRO A 106 -3.47 -11.29 27.98
N GLU A 107 -3.68 -11.13 29.28
CA GLU A 107 -4.60 -10.10 29.83
C GLU A 107 -4.04 -8.67 29.62
N ASN A 108 -2.73 -8.48 29.74
CA ASN A 108 -2.13 -7.19 29.43
C ASN A 108 -2.19 -6.88 27.92
N ALA A 109 -2.00 -7.87 27.07
CA ALA A 109 -2.13 -7.72 25.63
C ALA A 109 -3.56 -7.34 25.22
N LYS A 110 -4.59 -7.94 25.84
CA LYS A 110 -5.98 -7.55 25.61
C LYS A 110 -6.24 -6.10 26.03
N ARG A 111 -5.81 -5.72 27.24
CA ARG A 111 -5.94 -4.33 27.72
C ARG A 111 -5.24 -3.33 26.80
N PHE A 112 -4.11 -3.70 26.22
CA PHE A 112 -3.43 -2.86 25.25
C PHE A 112 -4.23 -2.73 23.95
N ILE A 113 -4.82 -3.82 23.44
CA ILE A 113 -5.69 -3.79 22.26
C ILE A 113 -6.92 -2.91 22.52
N ASP A 114 -7.56 -3.06 23.71
CA ASP A 114 -8.70 -2.24 24.11
C ASP A 114 -8.33 -0.76 24.21
N PHE A 115 -7.17 -0.44 24.76
CA PHE A 115 -6.63 0.93 24.81
C PHE A 115 -6.43 1.50 23.39
N MET A 116 -5.85 0.73 22.48
CA MET A 116 -5.63 1.16 21.10
C MET A 116 -6.93 1.43 20.32
N LEU A 117 -8.07 0.93 20.79
CA LEU A 117 -9.40 1.22 20.23
C LEU A 117 -10.10 2.41 20.91
N THR A 118 -9.43 3.15 21.80
CA THR A 118 -9.95 4.40 22.34
C THR A 118 -9.73 5.56 21.38
N GLU A 119 -10.58 6.60 21.44
CA GLU A 119 -10.39 7.82 20.65
C GLU A 119 -9.05 8.49 20.93
N GLU A 120 -8.60 8.46 22.22
CA GLU A 120 -7.32 9.01 22.64
C GLU A 120 -6.13 8.36 21.92
N ALA A 121 -6.07 7.02 21.91
CA ALA A 121 -5.00 6.29 21.23
C ALA A 121 -5.08 6.47 19.71
N GLN A 122 -6.29 6.46 19.16
CA GLN A 122 -6.52 6.62 17.73
C GLN A 122 -6.19 8.02 17.21
N ALA A 123 -6.30 9.05 18.04
CA ALA A 123 -5.91 10.42 17.69
C ALA A 123 -4.39 10.60 17.47
N ILE A 124 -3.58 9.68 17.98
CA ILE A 124 -2.11 9.72 17.82
C ILE A 124 -1.68 9.17 16.44
N LEU A 125 -2.43 8.23 15.88
CA LEU A 125 -2.05 7.52 14.65
C LEU A 125 -1.90 8.43 13.43
N PRO A 126 -2.75 9.43 13.19
CA PRO A 126 -2.61 10.32 12.03
C PRO A 126 -1.28 11.09 11.99
N GLU A 127 -0.73 11.47 13.14
CA GLU A 127 0.51 12.24 13.23
C GLU A 127 1.77 11.37 13.32
N THR A 128 1.64 10.09 13.69
CA THR A 128 2.77 9.19 13.91
C THR A 128 2.90 8.11 12.84
N GLN A 129 1.77 7.63 12.33
CA GLN A 129 1.71 6.57 11.31
C GLN A 129 1.10 7.04 9.99
N PHE A 130 0.57 8.27 9.95
CA PHE A 130 -0.13 8.82 8.78
C PHE A 130 -1.24 7.90 8.26
N MET A 131 -2.01 7.34 9.18
CA MET A 131 -3.16 6.50 8.90
C MET A 131 -4.43 7.14 9.45
N PHE A 132 -5.54 6.91 8.76
CA PHE A 132 -6.84 7.27 9.29
C PHE A 132 -7.16 6.41 10.52
N PRO A 133 -7.75 6.99 11.58
CA PRO A 133 -8.20 6.22 12.73
C PRO A 133 -9.30 5.24 12.34
N ALA A 134 -9.31 4.06 12.99
CA ALA A 134 -10.34 3.05 12.82
C ALA A 134 -11.58 3.32 13.69
N VAL A 135 -11.49 4.22 14.65
CA VAL A 135 -12.57 4.59 15.59
C VAL A 135 -13.23 5.88 15.13
N ALA A 136 -14.55 5.83 14.94
CA ALA A 136 -15.33 7.01 14.60
C ALA A 136 -15.28 8.03 15.75
N GLY A 137 -15.11 9.32 15.41
CA GLY A 137 -15.02 10.40 16.39
C GLY A 137 -13.58 10.77 16.79
N ALA A 138 -12.59 9.94 16.53
CA ALA A 138 -11.20 10.32 16.75
C ALA A 138 -10.82 11.52 15.85
N PRO A 139 -10.22 12.58 16.43
CA PRO A 139 -9.91 13.80 15.68
C PRO A 139 -8.82 13.56 14.64
N LEU A 140 -8.93 14.27 13.51
CA LEU A 140 -7.90 14.35 12.49
C LEU A 140 -7.14 15.68 12.59
N PRO A 141 -5.82 15.69 12.45
CA PRO A 141 -5.04 16.92 12.43
C PRO A 141 -5.23 17.68 11.10
N PRO A 142 -4.94 18.99 11.06
CA PRO A 142 -5.07 19.81 9.85
C PRO A 142 -4.29 19.26 8.64
N SER A 143 -3.20 18.52 8.85
CA SER A 143 -2.42 17.89 7.79
C SER A 143 -3.23 16.86 6.97
N PHE A 144 -4.34 16.34 7.52
CA PHE A 144 -5.25 15.40 6.85
C PHE A 144 -6.39 16.08 6.07
N GLU A 145 -6.51 17.40 6.15
CA GLU A 145 -7.56 18.11 5.41
C GLU A 145 -7.42 17.90 3.91
N ASN A 146 -8.55 17.71 3.25
CA ASN A 146 -8.63 17.59 1.78
C ASN A 146 -7.74 16.51 1.16
N ILE A 147 -7.40 15.43 1.91
CA ILE A 147 -6.83 14.24 1.28
C ILE A 147 -7.90 13.64 0.38
N PRO A 148 -7.62 13.47 -0.94
CA PRO A 148 -8.64 12.98 -1.84
C PRO A 148 -8.96 11.52 -1.56
N GLU A 149 -10.26 11.24 -1.53
CA GLU A 149 -10.79 9.88 -1.34
C GLU A 149 -11.12 9.25 -2.70
N PRO A 150 -10.81 7.97 -2.89
CA PRO A 150 -11.22 7.25 -4.08
C PRO A 150 -12.75 7.05 -4.09
N SER A 151 -13.36 7.28 -5.24
CA SER A 151 -14.81 7.02 -5.43
C SER A 151 -15.19 5.55 -5.45
N VAL A 152 -14.22 4.68 -5.73
CA VAL A 152 -14.38 3.22 -5.78
C VAL A 152 -13.32 2.56 -4.92
N ILE A 153 -13.76 1.70 -4.02
CA ILE A 153 -12.89 0.84 -3.22
C ILE A 153 -12.88 -0.55 -3.82
N LEU A 154 -11.70 -1.01 -4.20
CA LEU A 154 -11.48 -2.37 -4.68
C LEU A 154 -11.19 -3.29 -3.50
N THR A 155 -11.86 -4.44 -3.46
CA THR A 155 -11.55 -5.50 -2.50
C THR A 155 -10.60 -6.50 -3.14
N ALA A 156 -9.44 -6.70 -2.52
CA ALA A 156 -8.52 -7.74 -2.94
C ALA A 156 -8.85 -9.04 -2.20
N ASP A 157 -9.31 -10.05 -2.92
CA ASP A 157 -9.28 -11.41 -2.40
C ASP A 157 -7.84 -11.94 -2.50
N ALA A 158 -7.07 -11.74 -1.44
CA ALA A 158 -5.66 -12.13 -1.39
C ALA A 158 -5.47 -13.65 -1.59
N VAL A 159 -6.41 -14.46 -1.13
CA VAL A 159 -6.37 -15.93 -1.27
C VAL A 159 -6.58 -16.30 -2.74
N LYS A 160 -7.57 -15.69 -3.38
CA LYS A 160 -7.84 -15.91 -4.81
C LYS A 160 -6.68 -15.39 -5.67
N MET A 161 -6.15 -14.22 -5.35
CA MET A 161 -5.01 -13.64 -6.05
C MET A 161 -3.76 -14.53 -5.98
N LEU A 162 -3.45 -15.08 -4.80
CA LEU A 162 -2.33 -16.00 -4.61
C LEU A 162 -2.58 -17.35 -5.29
N SER A 163 -3.78 -17.91 -5.19
CA SER A 163 -4.11 -19.20 -5.83
C SER A 163 -4.09 -19.10 -7.35
N ASP A 164 -4.68 -18.06 -7.92
CA ASP A 164 -4.71 -17.86 -9.38
C ASP A 164 -3.31 -17.51 -9.91
N GLY A 165 -2.53 -16.71 -9.18
CA GLY A 165 -1.14 -16.40 -9.51
C GLY A 165 -0.23 -17.62 -9.46
N LEU A 166 -0.35 -18.48 -8.43
CA LEU A 166 0.40 -19.72 -8.31
C LEU A 166 0.00 -20.78 -9.37
N LEU A 167 -1.30 -20.90 -9.68
CA LEU A 167 -1.78 -21.79 -10.73
C LEU A 167 -1.28 -21.37 -12.10
N ARG A 168 -1.22 -20.06 -12.39
CA ARG A 168 -0.69 -19.54 -13.65
C ARG A 168 0.82 -19.66 -13.76
N LEU A 169 1.58 -19.42 -12.68
CA LEU A 169 3.01 -19.66 -12.65
C LEU A 169 3.34 -21.15 -12.92
N LYS A 170 2.52 -22.08 -12.45
CA LYS A 170 2.66 -23.51 -12.77
C LYS A 170 2.38 -23.79 -14.26
N LYS A 171 1.37 -23.16 -14.85
CA LYS A 171 1.06 -23.28 -16.28
C LYS A 171 2.15 -22.69 -17.17
N VAL A 172 2.69 -21.52 -16.81
CA VAL A 172 3.78 -20.88 -17.54
C VAL A 172 5.06 -21.74 -17.49
N LYS A 173 5.38 -22.34 -16.33
CA LYS A 173 6.51 -23.29 -16.22
C LYS A 173 6.33 -24.55 -17.05
N SER A 174 5.09 -24.95 -17.31
CA SER A 174 4.81 -26.13 -18.17
C SER A 174 4.78 -25.82 -19.67
N GLN A 175 4.68 -24.55 -20.08
CA GLN A 175 4.51 -24.14 -21.47
C GLN A 175 5.70 -23.39 -22.09
N SER A 176 6.61 -22.82 -21.31
CA SER A 176 7.81 -22.20 -21.86
C SER A 176 8.90 -21.98 -20.82
N ALA A 177 10.13 -22.11 -21.26
CA ALA A 177 11.35 -21.85 -20.49
C ALA A 177 11.71 -20.35 -20.38
N ASP A 178 10.83 -19.42 -20.73
CA ASP A 178 11.15 -17.99 -20.74
C ASP A 178 10.64 -17.26 -19.50
N LEU A 179 11.44 -17.35 -18.42
CA LEU A 179 11.27 -16.57 -17.21
C LEU A 179 11.99 -15.21 -17.26
N SER A 180 12.39 -14.74 -18.46
CA SER A 180 13.13 -13.47 -18.63
C SER A 180 12.28 -12.22 -18.29
N VAL A 181 10.99 -12.35 -18.07
CA VAL A 181 10.08 -11.24 -17.72
C VAL A 181 10.32 -10.73 -16.30
N PHE A 182 10.96 -11.51 -15.41
CA PHE A 182 11.18 -11.17 -14.00
C PHE A 182 12.66 -11.10 -13.57
N ARG A 183 13.58 -11.02 -14.53
CA ARG A 183 14.99 -10.69 -14.25
C ARG A 183 15.32 -9.28 -14.67
#